data_a72f96c3a61305859f6168930be12b6c
#
_entry.id   a72f96c3a61305859f6168930be12b6c
#
_cell.length_a   1.000
_cell.length_b   1.000
_cell.length_c   1.000
_cell.angle_alpha   90.00
_cell.angle_beta   90.00
_cell.angle_gamma   90.00
#
_symmetry.space_group_name_H-M   'P 1'
#
loop_
_entity.id
_entity.type
_entity.pdbx_description
1 polymer ?
#
loop_
_entity_poly.entity_id
_entity_poly.type
_entity_poly.pdbx_seq_one_letter_code
_entity_poly.pdbx_strand_id
1 'polypeptide(L)'
;MTEHTSRQYERELQELGDKILFLGGTVEEMIARSMQSLVERDSDLARRVIESDRTVDSMELEIDHMSLNLLALRQPAASDLRFITTALKIVTDLERIGDLAVNIAERAIELNQEPPLKPYIDIPRMTQLVSDMVHKSLDAFVKRDVAQARSVLGADDAVDKLNVQIFRELLTYMIEEPKNITRALRITFIAK
;
A
#
# COMPACT_ATOMS: atom_id res chain seq x y z
N MET A 1 -3.14 39.05 -17.21
CA MET A 1 -2.74 38.48 -15.91
C MET A 1 -3.42 37.14 -15.57
N THR A 2 -4.64 36.91 -16.04
CA THR A 2 -5.44 35.70 -15.74
C THR A 2 -4.92 34.39 -16.38
N GLU A 3 -4.36 34.43 -17.58
CA GLU A 3 -3.90 33.21 -18.29
C GLU A 3 -2.64 32.59 -17.70
N HIS A 4 -1.70 33.38 -17.18
CA HIS A 4 -0.50 32.89 -16.51
C HIS A 4 -0.80 32.21 -15.18
N THR A 5 -1.77 32.74 -14.45
CA THR A 5 -2.20 32.18 -13.14
C THR A 5 -2.94 30.86 -13.33
N SER A 6 -3.74 30.71 -14.39
CA SER A 6 -4.43 29.46 -14.73
C SER A 6 -3.44 28.34 -15.10
N ARG A 7 -2.45 28.60 -15.95
CA ARG A 7 -1.44 27.62 -16.34
C ARG A 7 -0.55 27.18 -15.17
N GLN A 8 -0.25 28.09 -14.26
CA GLN A 8 0.51 27.73 -13.05
C GLN A 8 -0.31 26.81 -12.14
N TYR A 9 -1.57 27.11 -11.93
CA TYR A 9 -2.47 26.29 -11.13
C TYR A 9 -2.66 24.88 -11.72
N GLU A 10 -2.84 24.77 -13.04
CA GLU A 10 -2.93 23.48 -13.72
C GLU A 10 -1.65 22.63 -13.53
N ARG A 11 -0.47 23.26 -13.58
CA ARG A 11 0.81 22.58 -13.29
C ARG A 11 0.90 22.10 -11.84
N GLU A 12 0.46 22.91 -10.89
CA GLU A 12 0.46 22.55 -9.46
C GLU A 12 -0.48 21.37 -9.18
N LEU A 13 -1.64 21.30 -9.85
CA LEU A 13 -2.56 20.15 -9.76
C LEU A 13 -1.95 18.88 -10.39
N GLN A 14 -1.27 19.03 -11.53
CA GLN A 14 -0.57 17.92 -12.18
C GLN A 14 0.56 17.41 -11.27
N GLU A 15 1.36 18.31 -10.71
CA GLU A 15 2.44 17.95 -9.77
C GLU A 15 1.91 17.23 -8.54
N LEU A 16 0.76 17.63 -8.00
CA LEU A 16 0.09 16.92 -6.91
C LEU A 16 -0.24 15.48 -7.33
N GLY A 17 -0.82 15.28 -8.51
CA GLY A 17 -1.10 13.95 -9.05
C GLY A 17 0.15 13.09 -9.21
N ASP A 18 1.23 13.67 -9.76
CA ASP A 18 2.50 12.98 -9.99
C ASP A 18 3.15 12.55 -8.67
N LYS A 19 3.08 13.39 -7.62
CA LYS A 19 3.59 13.06 -6.29
C LYS A 19 2.80 11.92 -5.64
N ILE A 20 1.49 11.87 -5.80
CA ILE A 20 0.65 10.77 -5.31
C ILE A 20 1.01 9.46 -6.02
N LEU A 21 1.20 9.49 -7.34
CA LEU A 21 1.64 8.31 -8.09
C LEU A 21 3.02 7.84 -7.66
N PHE A 22 3.94 8.77 -7.39
CA PHE A 22 5.28 8.44 -6.91
C PHE A 22 5.26 7.82 -5.51
N LEU A 23 4.46 8.38 -4.58
CA LEU A 23 4.24 7.79 -3.26
C LEU A 23 3.65 6.37 -3.39
N GLY A 24 2.63 6.21 -4.24
CA GLY A 24 2.02 4.90 -4.51
C GLY A 24 3.03 3.88 -5.02
N GLY A 25 3.87 4.24 -5.99
CA GLY A 25 4.95 3.38 -6.49
C GLY A 25 5.96 2.99 -5.39
N THR A 26 6.28 3.92 -4.49
CA THR A 26 7.15 3.65 -3.33
C THR A 26 6.51 2.62 -2.39
N VAL A 27 5.24 2.77 -2.10
CA VAL A 27 4.47 1.84 -1.24
C VAL A 27 4.32 0.46 -1.91
N GLU A 28 4.02 0.41 -3.21
CA GLU A 28 3.99 -0.85 -3.97
C GLU A 28 5.34 -1.58 -3.90
N GLU A 29 6.45 -0.85 -4.00
CA GLU A 29 7.80 -1.42 -3.85
C GLU A 29 8.04 -1.95 -2.43
N MET A 30 7.59 -1.25 -1.40
CA MET A 30 7.67 -1.71 0.00
C MET A 30 6.90 -3.01 0.20
N ILE A 31 5.67 -3.13 -0.32
CA ILE A 31 4.87 -4.36 -0.28
C ILE A 31 5.63 -5.51 -0.96
N ALA A 32 6.13 -5.30 -2.17
CA ALA A 32 6.85 -6.33 -2.92
C ALA A 32 8.11 -6.81 -2.19
N ARG A 33 8.92 -5.87 -1.67
CA ARG A 33 10.16 -6.18 -0.94
C ARG A 33 9.90 -6.83 0.42
N SER A 34 8.87 -6.41 1.15
CA SER A 34 8.50 -7.05 2.42
C SER A 34 8.12 -8.52 2.19
N MET A 35 7.36 -8.80 1.14
CA MET A 35 7.01 -10.15 0.76
C MET A 35 8.22 -10.96 0.29
N GLN A 36 9.08 -10.37 -0.54
CA GLN A 36 10.32 -11.01 -0.98
C GLN A 36 11.19 -11.39 0.21
N SER A 37 11.33 -10.52 1.21
CA SER A 37 12.10 -10.78 2.42
C SER A 37 11.59 -11.97 3.23
N LEU A 38 10.27 -12.19 3.22
CA LEU A 38 9.65 -13.37 3.82
C LEU A 38 9.94 -14.65 3.02
N VAL A 39 9.75 -14.60 1.71
CA VAL A 39 9.88 -15.79 0.83
C VAL A 39 11.33 -16.24 0.71
N GLU A 40 12.26 -15.30 0.52
CA GLU A 40 13.69 -15.54 0.38
C GLU A 40 14.43 -15.64 1.71
N ARG A 41 13.73 -15.36 2.81
CA ARG A 41 14.28 -15.34 4.18
C ARG A 41 15.42 -14.32 4.34
N ASP A 42 15.32 -13.19 3.64
CA ASP A 42 16.29 -12.10 3.67
C ASP A 42 15.92 -11.04 4.71
N SER A 43 16.47 -11.19 5.92
CA SER A 43 16.23 -10.23 7.01
C SER A 43 16.89 -8.86 6.77
N ASP A 44 17.91 -8.77 5.92
CA ASP A 44 18.52 -7.49 5.58
C ASP A 44 17.63 -6.71 4.61
N LEU A 45 16.98 -7.40 3.67
CA LEU A 45 15.95 -6.80 2.83
C LEU A 45 14.79 -6.28 3.68
N ALA A 46 14.33 -7.06 4.66
CA ALA A 46 13.27 -6.65 5.59
C ALA A 46 13.66 -5.36 6.36
N ARG A 47 14.89 -5.26 6.86
CA ARG A 47 15.37 -4.03 7.54
C ARG A 47 15.36 -2.82 6.62
N ARG A 48 15.75 -2.99 5.35
CA ARG A 48 15.68 -1.90 4.36
C ARG A 48 14.25 -1.43 4.10
N VAL A 49 13.26 -2.33 4.12
CA VAL A 49 11.85 -1.95 4.02
C VAL A 49 11.45 -1.08 5.23
N ILE A 50 11.80 -1.51 6.44
CA ILE A 50 11.51 -0.75 7.67
C ILE A 50 12.17 0.65 7.63
N GLU A 51 13.38 0.75 7.12
CA GLU A 51 14.08 2.04 6.97
C GLU A 51 13.45 2.96 5.92
N SER A 52 12.81 2.40 4.90
CA SER A 52 12.17 3.18 3.82
C SER A 52 10.88 3.88 4.25
N ASP A 53 10.28 3.52 5.36
CA ASP A 53 9.09 4.11 5.95
C ASP A 53 9.22 5.63 6.14
N ARG A 54 10.36 6.09 6.65
CA ARG A 54 10.66 7.52 6.80
C ARG A 54 10.53 8.31 5.51
N THR A 55 10.74 7.67 4.36
CA THR A 55 10.56 8.30 3.05
C THR A 55 9.09 8.50 2.75
N VAL A 56 8.26 7.50 3.07
CA VAL A 56 6.80 7.58 2.94
C VAL A 56 6.24 8.69 3.81
N ASP A 57 6.62 8.75 5.10
CA ASP A 57 6.22 9.81 6.03
C ASP A 57 6.57 11.22 5.52
N SER A 58 7.80 11.36 5.00
CA SER A 58 8.25 12.64 4.45
C SER A 58 7.45 13.05 3.22
N MET A 59 7.11 12.09 2.37
CA MET A 59 6.29 12.34 1.16
C MET A 59 4.85 12.66 1.52
N GLU A 60 4.26 11.99 2.51
CA GLU A 60 2.94 12.31 3.05
C GLU A 60 2.88 13.78 3.47
N LEU A 61 3.79 14.21 4.33
CA LEU A 61 3.86 15.58 4.80
C LEU A 61 4.02 16.60 3.68
N GLU A 62 4.84 16.29 2.66
CA GLU A 62 5.05 17.17 1.51
C GLU A 62 3.77 17.33 0.68
N ILE A 63 3.05 16.24 0.43
CA ILE A 63 1.78 16.24 -0.33
C ILE A 63 0.69 16.96 0.46
N ASP A 64 0.63 16.78 1.77
CA ASP A 64 -0.30 17.49 2.65
C ASP A 64 -0.07 19.00 2.58
N HIS A 65 1.17 19.45 2.74
CA HIS A 65 1.53 20.87 2.63
C HIS A 65 1.17 21.45 1.26
N MET A 66 1.46 20.72 0.18
CA MET A 66 1.11 21.14 -1.18
C MET A 66 -0.40 21.28 -1.35
N SER A 67 -1.16 20.30 -0.87
CA SER A 67 -2.63 20.28 -0.92
C SER A 67 -3.24 21.46 -0.17
N LEU A 68 -2.77 21.72 1.06
CA LEU A 68 -3.22 22.85 1.87
C LEU A 68 -2.89 24.19 1.20
N ASN A 69 -1.72 24.35 0.61
CA ASN A 69 -1.34 25.55 -0.14
C ASN A 69 -2.23 25.78 -1.34
N LEU A 70 -2.57 24.72 -2.12
CA LEU A 70 -3.50 24.81 -3.23
C LEU A 70 -4.89 25.28 -2.77
N LEU A 71 -5.41 24.75 -1.67
CA LEU A 71 -6.69 25.15 -1.09
C LEU A 71 -6.69 26.61 -0.62
N ALA A 72 -5.62 27.01 0.08
CA ALA A 72 -5.54 28.35 0.67
C ALA A 72 -5.32 29.47 -0.37
N LEU A 73 -4.52 29.23 -1.40
CA LEU A 73 -4.04 30.26 -2.32
C LEU A 73 -4.82 30.34 -3.63
N ARG A 74 -5.46 29.23 -4.06
CA ARG A 74 -6.02 29.12 -5.43
C ARG A 74 -7.54 29.15 -5.49
N GLN A 75 -8.26 28.99 -4.39
CA GLN A 75 -9.73 28.94 -4.35
C GLN A 75 -10.30 27.99 -5.43
N PRO A 76 -9.97 26.66 -5.35
CA PRO A 76 -10.28 25.71 -6.39
C PRO A 76 -11.77 25.59 -6.71
N ALA A 77 -12.13 25.37 -7.96
CA ALA A 77 -13.50 25.06 -8.36
C ALA A 77 -13.93 23.67 -7.81
N ALA A 78 -15.23 23.41 -7.84
CA ALA A 78 -15.82 22.23 -7.16
C ALA A 78 -15.16 20.88 -7.56
N SER A 79 -14.74 20.73 -8.84
CA SER A 79 -14.05 19.52 -9.32
C SER A 79 -12.65 19.38 -8.73
N ASP A 80 -11.90 20.48 -8.70
CA ASP A 80 -10.52 20.48 -8.24
C ASP A 80 -10.45 20.46 -6.70
N LEU A 81 -11.43 21.11 -6.05
CA LEU A 81 -11.61 20.98 -4.61
C LEU A 81 -11.80 19.50 -4.21
N ARG A 82 -12.66 18.75 -4.94
CA ARG A 82 -12.82 17.31 -4.72
C ARG A 82 -11.55 16.53 -4.98
N PHE A 83 -10.82 16.84 -6.04
CA PHE A 83 -9.56 16.19 -6.34
C PHE A 83 -8.55 16.36 -5.20
N ILE A 84 -8.32 17.60 -4.76
CA ILE A 84 -7.36 17.91 -3.68
C ILE A 84 -7.78 17.28 -2.34
N THR A 85 -9.06 17.37 -1.98
CA THR A 85 -9.56 16.77 -0.71
C THR A 85 -9.56 15.24 -0.73
N THR A 86 -9.71 14.62 -1.91
CA THR A 86 -9.56 13.17 -2.07
C THR A 86 -8.10 12.77 -2.03
N ALA A 87 -7.19 13.58 -2.62
CA ALA A 87 -5.75 13.39 -2.54
C ALA A 87 -5.26 13.24 -1.09
N LEU A 88 -5.69 14.17 -0.20
CA LEU A 88 -5.37 14.12 1.24
C LEU A 88 -5.75 12.78 1.88
N LYS A 89 -6.91 12.21 1.53
CA LYS A 89 -7.34 10.90 2.05
C LYS A 89 -6.50 9.75 1.49
N ILE A 90 -6.26 9.78 0.18
CA ILE A 90 -5.45 8.74 -0.49
C ILE A 90 -4.04 8.69 0.09
N VAL A 91 -3.44 9.83 0.37
CA VAL A 91 -2.08 9.93 0.93
C VAL A 91 -2.01 9.29 2.31
N THR A 92 -2.98 9.55 3.17
CA THR A 92 -3.08 8.89 4.49
C THR A 92 -3.33 7.38 4.36
N ASP A 93 -4.14 6.94 3.37
CA ASP A 93 -4.34 5.51 3.14
C ASP A 93 -3.07 4.84 2.59
N LEU A 94 -2.26 5.53 1.76
CA LEU A 94 -0.97 5.03 1.26
C LEU A 94 0.06 4.91 2.38
N GLU A 95 0.15 5.88 3.29
CA GLU A 95 1.00 5.78 4.48
C GLU A 95 0.63 4.53 5.29
N ARG A 96 -0.67 4.32 5.58
CA ARG A 96 -1.12 3.11 6.30
C ARG A 96 -0.76 1.81 5.58
N ILE A 97 -0.76 1.79 4.25
CA ILE A 97 -0.31 0.63 3.48
C ILE A 97 1.21 0.46 3.63
N GLY A 98 1.99 1.54 3.67
CA GLY A 98 3.42 1.54 4.00
C GLY A 98 3.68 0.93 5.37
N ASP A 99 2.95 1.37 6.40
CA ASP A 99 2.98 0.80 7.76
C ASP A 99 2.71 -0.71 7.76
N LEU A 100 1.74 -1.17 6.96
CA LEU A 100 1.46 -2.60 6.83
C LEU A 100 2.62 -3.36 6.18
N ALA A 101 3.30 -2.77 5.20
CA ALA A 101 4.51 -3.37 4.60
C ALA A 101 5.66 -3.46 5.61
N VAL A 102 5.84 -2.45 6.48
CA VAL A 102 6.77 -2.50 7.63
C VAL A 102 6.39 -3.65 8.58
N ASN A 103 5.12 -3.75 8.94
CA ASN A 103 4.63 -4.83 9.80
C ASN A 103 4.89 -6.24 9.20
N ILE A 104 4.78 -6.39 7.88
CA ILE A 104 5.14 -7.64 7.19
C ILE A 104 6.64 -7.89 7.32
N ALA A 105 7.48 -6.87 7.08
CA ALA A 105 8.93 -6.98 7.17
C ALA A 105 9.42 -7.36 8.59
N GLU A 106 8.84 -6.77 9.62
CA GLU A 106 9.13 -7.13 11.02
C GLU A 106 8.82 -8.60 11.31
N ARG A 107 7.65 -9.06 10.88
CA ARG A 107 7.26 -10.47 11.03
C ARG A 107 8.10 -11.42 10.20
N ALA A 108 8.57 -10.97 9.03
CA ALA A 108 9.51 -11.74 8.21
C ALA A 108 10.84 -11.95 8.96
N ILE A 109 11.38 -10.91 9.62
CA ILE A 109 12.59 -11.04 10.45
C ILE A 109 12.39 -12.08 11.56
N GLU A 110 11.24 -12.04 12.25
CA GLU A 110 10.93 -13.01 13.30
C GLU A 110 10.79 -14.44 12.76
N LEU A 111 10.06 -14.61 11.64
CA LEU A 111 9.87 -15.92 11.01
C LEU A 111 11.16 -16.50 10.42
N ASN A 112 12.08 -15.64 9.99
CA ASN A 112 13.37 -16.05 9.45
C ASN A 112 14.30 -16.67 10.50
N GLN A 113 14.04 -16.48 11.79
CA GLN A 113 14.80 -17.09 12.89
C GLN A 113 14.44 -18.58 13.10
N GLU A 114 13.31 -19.04 12.59
CA GLU A 114 12.82 -20.40 12.73
C GLU A 114 12.70 -21.08 11.35
N PRO A 115 12.73 -22.41 11.24
CA PRO A 115 12.45 -23.10 10.00
C PRO A 115 11.06 -22.72 9.46
N PRO A 116 10.88 -22.63 8.12
CA PRO A 116 9.59 -22.28 7.55
C PRO A 116 8.52 -23.29 7.95
N LEU A 117 7.34 -22.81 8.31
CA LEU A 117 6.20 -23.66 8.67
C LEU A 117 5.67 -24.42 7.46
N LYS A 118 5.63 -23.75 6.32
CA LYS A 118 5.17 -24.26 5.03
C LYS A 118 5.76 -23.43 3.88
N PRO A 119 5.71 -23.92 2.64
CA PRO A 119 5.99 -23.07 1.48
C PRO A 119 4.96 -21.94 1.37
N TYR A 120 5.43 -20.73 1.06
CA TYR A 120 4.56 -19.57 0.84
C TYR A 120 4.12 -19.55 -0.63
N ILE A 121 2.90 -20.01 -0.94
CA ILE A 121 2.34 -20.04 -2.30
C ILE A 121 1.23 -19.00 -2.45
N ASP A 122 0.24 -19.03 -1.56
CA ASP A 122 -0.94 -18.17 -1.67
C ASP A 122 -0.68 -16.72 -1.23
N ILE A 123 0.26 -16.51 -0.28
CA ILE A 123 0.59 -15.17 0.20
C ILE A 123 1.22 -14.29 -0.90
N PRO A 124 2.24 -14.74 -1.66
CA PRO A 124 2.75 -13.98 -2.80
C PRO A 124 1.68 -13.68 -3.87
N ARG A 125 0.78 -14.65 -4.13
CA ARG A 125 -0.34 -14.43 -5.04
C ARG A 125 -1.30 -13.36 -4.54
N MET A 126 -1.62 -13.38 -3.26
CA MET A 126 -2.45 -12.36 -2.60
C MET A 126 -1.79 -10.99 -2.68
N THR A 127 -0.48 -10.91 -2.42
CA THR A 127 0.31 -9.69 -2.54
C THR A 127 0.23 -9.08 -3.93
N GLN A 128 0.35 -9.90 -4.98
CA GLN A 128 0.23 -9.42 -6.36
C GLN A 128 -1.15 -8.82 -6.63
N LEU A 129 -2.23 -9.48 -6.16
CA LEU A 129 -3.60 -8.95 -6.30
C LEU A 129 -3.76 -7.61 -5.59
N VAL A 130 -3.24 -7.47 -4.37
CA VAL A 130 -3.29 -6.22 -3.59
C VAL A 130 -2.49 -5.12 -4.29
N SER A 131 -1.28 -5.39 -4.75
CA SER A 131 -0.47 -4.42 -5.50
C SER A 131 -1.19 -3.95 -6.78
N ASP A 132 -1.79 -4.87 -7.53
CA ASP A 132 -2.58 -4.54 -8.72
C ASP A 132 -3.81 -3.65 -8.38
N MET A 133 -4.44 -3.89 -7.23
CA MET A 133 -5.57 -3.07 -6.75
C MET A 133 -5.11 -1.67 -6.37
N VAL A 134 -4.00 -1.51 -5.65
CA VAL A 134 -3.40 -0.21 -5.30
C VAL A 134 -3.07 0.56 -6.58
N HIS A 135 -2.31 -0.05 -7.48
CA HIS A 135 -1.92 0.56 -8.75
C HIS A 135 -3.13 1.05 -9.57
N LYS A 136 -4.14 0.19 -9.77
CA LYS A 136 -5.35 0.53 -10.52
C LYS A 136 -6.18 1.62 -9.84
N SER A 137 -6.19 1.66 -8.50
CA SER A 137 -6.90 2.70 -7.74
C SER A 137 -6.27 4.07 -7.95
N LEU A 138 -4.94 4.16 -7.89
CA LEU A 138 -4.19 5.39 -8.10
C LEU A 138 -4.33 5.89 -9.54
N ASP A 139 -4.19 4.99 -10.50
CA ASP A 139 -4.42 5.28 -11.92
C ASP A 139 -5.83 5.82 -12.17
N ALA A 140 -6.85 5.17 -11.60
CA ALA A 140 -8.24 5.59 -11.72
C ALA A 140 -8.46 6.98 -11.09
N PHE A 141 -7.83 7.28 -9.98
CA PHE A 141 -7.91 8.58 -9.33
C PHE A 141 -7.33 9.69 -10.21
N VAL A 142 -6.09 9.54 -10.66
CA VAL A 142 -5.38 10.57 -11.44
C VAL A 142 -6.04 10.76 -12.80
N LYS A 143 -6.47 9.67 -13.45
CA LYS A 143 -7.20 9.71 -14.75
C LYS A 143 -8.68 10.09 -14.61
N ARG A 144 -9.20 10.17 -13.37
CA ARG A 144 -10.63 10.36 -13.06
C ARG A 144 -11.52 9.29 -13.71
N ASP A 145 -11.02 8.05 -13.80
CA ASP A 145 -11.71 6.91 -14.43
C ASP A 145 -12.58 6.15 -13.42
N VAL A 146 -13.88 6.47 -13.42
CA VAL A 146 -14.87 5.84 -12.53
C VAL A 146 -15.09 4.36 -12.86
N ALA A 147 -14.95 3.95 -14.13
CA ALA A 147 -15.13 2.55 -14.53
C ALA A 147 -13.99 1.69 -13.96
N GLN A 148 -12.73 2.16 -14.08
CA GLN A 148 -11.57 1.51 -13.49
C GLN A 148 -11.68 1.45 -11.97
N ALA A 149 -12.06 2.55 -11.30
CA ALA A 149 -12.26 2.57 -9.84
C ALA A 149 -13.29 1.51 -9.38
N ARG A 150 -14.41 1.36 -10.09
CA ARG A 150 -15.41 0.33 -9.79
C ARG A 150 -14.90 -1.10 -10.02
N SER A 151 -14.01 -1.31 -10.98
CA SER A 151 -13.43 -2.65 -11.22
C SER A 151 -12.57 -3.14 -10.07
N VAL A 152 -11.90 -2.22 -9.35
CA VAL A 152 -11.09 -2.56 -8.17
C VAL A 152 -11.96 -3.09 -7.03
N LEU A 153 -13.15 -2.53 -6.82
CA LEU A 153 -14.08 -3.02 -5.78
C LEU A 153 -14.46 -4.49 -5.97
N GLY A 154 -14.56 -4.96 -7.22
CA GLY A 154 -14.84 -6.36 -7.52
C GLY A 154 -13.62 -7.29 -7.34
N ALA A 155 -12.40 -6.76 -7.28
CA ALA A 155 -11.19 -7.55 -7.08
C ALA A 155 -10.98 -7.97 -5.60
N ASP A 156 -11.57 -7.23 -4.66
CA ASP A 156 -11.48 -7.45 -3.22
C ASP A 156 -11.95 -8.86 -2.81
N ASP A 157 -13.03 -9.35 -3.39
CA ASP A 157 -13.56 -10.71 -3.18
C ASP A 157 -12.51 -11.83 -3.38
N ALA A 158 -11.55 -11.63 -4.28
CA ALA A 158 -10.51 -12.63 -4.55
C ALA A 158 -9.45 -12.64 -3.44
N VAL A 159 -9.14 -11.48 -2.89
CA VAL A 159 -8.22 -11.31 -1.76
C VAL A 159 -8.84 -11.92 -0.51
N ASP A 160 -10.11 -11.62 -0.23
CA ASP A 160 -10.85 -12.17 0.91
C ASP A 160 -10.90 -13.71 0.89
N LYS A 161 -11.15 -14.32 -0.28
CA LYS A 161 -11.16 -15.78 -0.43
C LYS A 161 -9.79 -16.39 -0.13
N LEU A 162 -8.70 -15.76 -0.59
CA LEU A 162 -7.34 -16.20 -0.28
C LEU A 162 -7.02 -16.07 1.21
N ASN A 163 -7.42 -14.98 1.84
CA ASN A 163 -7.24 -14.78 3.28
C ASN A 163 -7.93 -15.90 4.08
N VAL A 164 -9.20 -16.20 3.76
CA VAL A 164 -9.94 -17.30 4.41
C VAL A 164 -9.27 -18.66 4.17
N GLN A 165 -8.76 -18.92 2.95
CA GLN A 165 -8.05 -20.15 2.62
C GLN A 165 -6.76 -20.29 3.42
N ILE A 166 -5.92 -19.24 3.45
CA ILE A 166 -4.67 -19.21 4.22
C ILE A 166 -4.95 -19.45 5.71
N PHE A 167 -5.96 -18.78 6.26
CA PHE A 167 -6.33 -18.95 7.65
C PHE A 167 -6.74 -20.40 7.99
N ARG A 168 -7.57 -21.01 7.14
CA ARG A 168 -7.98 -22.42 7.33
C ARG A 168 -6.81 -23.38 7.25
N GLU A 169 -5.90 -23.18 6.31
CA GLU A 169 -4.70 -23.98 6.19
C GLU A 169 -3.81 -23.84 7.43
N LEU A 170 -3.60 -22.62 7.92
CA LEU A 170 -2.79 -22.38 9.11
C LEU A 170 -3.41 -23.01 10.38
N LEU A 171 -4.74 -23.05 10.47
CA LEU A 171 -5.43 -23.75 11.56
C LEU A 171 -5.07 -25.24 11.59
N THR A 172 -4.94 -25.92 10.44
CA THR A 172 -4.55 -27.35 10.44
C THR A 172 -3.16 -27.54 11.04
N TYR A 173 -2.19 -26.68 10.67
CA TYR A 173 -0.84 -26.72 11.26
C TYR A 173 -0.81 -26.45 12.78
N MET A 174 -1.71 -25.58 13.27
CA MET A 174 -1.82 -25.31 14.71
C MET A 174 -2.40 -26.50 15.48
N ILE A 175 -3.38 -27.20 14.88
CA ILE A 175 -4.04 -28.36 15.49
C ILE A 175 -3.10 -29.58 15.52
N GLU A 176 -2.36 -29.80 14.42
CA GLU A 176 -1.44 -30.93 14.31
C GLU A 176 -0.27 -30.84 15.28
N GLU A 177 0.29 -29.64 15.47
CA GLU A 177 1.45 -29.45 16.35
C GLU A 177 1.34 -28.08 17.05
N PRO A 178 1.07 -28.05 18.38
CA PRO A 178 0.93 -26.80 19.14
C PRO A 178 2.14 -25.87 19.09
N LYS A 179 3.36 -26.39 18.83
CA LYS A 179 4.55 -25.55 18.64
C LYS A 179 4.47 -24.65 17.42
N ASN A 180 3.58 -24.94 16.48
CA ASN A 180 3.37 -24.16 15.26
C ASN A 180 2.53 -22.89 15.50
N ILE A 181 1.82 -22.79 16.62
CA ILE A 181 0.83 -21.73 16.88
C ILE A 181 1.45 -20.33 16.65
N THR A 182 2.60 -20.06 17.26
CA THR A 182 3.24 -18.74 17.17
C THR A 182 3.60 -18.37 15.72
N ARG A 183 4.21 -19.30 14.97
CA ARG A 183 4.56 -19.09 13.57
C ARG A 183 3.33 -18.93 12.69
N ALA A 184 2.31 -19.76 12.89
CA ALA A 184 1.06 -19.69 12.14
C ALA A 184 0.31 -18.37 12.40
N LEU A 185 0.28 -17.87 13.64
CA LEU A 185 -0.29 -16.55 13.96
C LEU A 185 0.46 -15.42 13.27
N ARG A 186 1.81 -15.44 13.26
CA ARG A 186 2.60 -14.43 12.52
C ARG A 186 2.26 -14.41 11.03
N ILE A 187 2.12 -15.60 10.42
CA ILE A 187 1.72 -15.72 9.01
C ILE A 187 0.27 -15.21 8.80
N THR A 188 -0.63 -15.49 9.74
CA THR A 188 -2.01 -14.96 9.70
C THR A 188 -2.03 -13.43 9.73
N PHE A 189 -1.17 -12.81 10.53
CA PHE A 189 -1.05 -11.34 10.57
C PHE A 189 -0.49 -10.74 9.27
N ILE A 190 0.39 -11.47 8.56
CA ILE A 190 0.89 -11.06 7.24
C ILE A 190 -0.22 -11.12 6.19
N ALA A 191 -1.11 -12.11 6.28
CA ALA A 191 -2.18 -12.32 5.31
C ALA A 191 -3.41 -11.41 5.54
N LYS A 192 -3.46 -10.69 6.66
CA LYS A 192 -4.54 -9.78 7.02
C LYS A 192 -4.32 -8.37 6.51
#